data_01c57735213bd35a16565b52631962b4
#
_entry.id   01c57735213bd35a16565b52631962b4
#
_cell.length_a   1.000
_cell.length_b   1.000
_cell.length_c   1.000
_cell.angle_alpha   90.00
_cell.angle_beta   90.00
_cell.angle_gamma   90.00
#
_symmetry.space_group_name_H-M   'P 1'
#
loop_
_entity.id
_entity.type
_entity.pdbx_description
1 polymer ?
#
loop_
_entity_poly.entity_id
_entity_poly.type
_entity_poly.pdbx_seq_one_letter_code
_entity_poly.pdbx_strand_id
1 'polypeptide(L)'
;MDELTRRDLLKAAAATGAGAWLEAATPAAARTLQAGAGAEIVPLNSTSDVYIPPRGRSFLKFSFDFPEPSVRFADLLFSFRLYTFENVYALDPTAMEWSDHGDRGELTCRRLTWAGGQAPAAGRLEAHFQRTENGVEWRADARMEGSRLALKAISAIVRGVPRGKISPGGGGFFEPRNNELLFGYPFGGDSLFLAGGMNTPLVVIETPAGGYFALSARDRGVHAHRFYLQPGDDGYRAELTYESAGWRRSAAIASPAWRAERATTLDAAFRPHFAHVEQAFGLPDWETRGDVPDWLRRTALVIALHGMHWTGYIFNDFARMRRILEWVATQIPGDRVLVFLPAWDGRYYWNYPLYEPDPRLGGAAGFKTLIAAGHGLGFRFMPMFGSDAANDHLPTRERLADARTVLTDGDPFRLNWVDWDNDRRNEGWSPFMNLGVASWREWLTGRIAATVADYDADAYFLDIAGGWVNNTQGDMFEGERQLVADLRRRFPHVLACGEMSYDALLGSIPLFQVFSERGYPAAFKKYARAFQHLSHPAPGRGSSGVHESGFGRFNPTTLDLDPEEIPTITVVDDTFDKHRDLMAAIIVAAKKRAGIAS
;
A
#
# COMPACT_ATOMS: atom_id res chain seq x y z
N MET A 1 30.16 22.19 -4.80
CA MET A 1 30.19 21.55 -3.47
C MET A 1 29.99 20.08 -3.74
N ASP A 2 31.03 19.29 -3.56
CA ASP A 2 31.09 17.89 -3.96
C ASP A 2 30.14 17.08 -3.08
N GLU A 3 29.33 16.22 -3.72
CA GLU A 3 28.46 15.27 -3.04
C GLU A 3 29.31 14.28 -2.24
N LEU A 4 29.20 14.35 -0.93
CA LEU A 4 29.74 13.34 -0.02
C LEU A 4 29.01 12.01 -0.28
N THR A 5 29.77 11.01 -0.71
CA THR A 5 29.21 9.68 -0.95
C THR A 5 28.85 8.99 0.38
N ARG A 6 27.88 8.05 0.33
CA ARG A 6 27.46 7.23 1.50
C ARG A 6 28.65 6.56 2.22
N ARG A 7 29.72 6.29 1.49
CA ARG A 7 30.97 5.71 1.99
C ARG A 7 31.78 6.70 2.83
N ASP A 8 31.68 8.00 2.51
CA ASP A 8 32.40 9.07 3.20
C ASP A 8 31.69 9.46 4.49
N LEU A 9 30.35 9.38 4.53
CA LEU A 9 29.54 9.52 5.74
C LEU A 9 29.82 8.38 6.75
N LEU A 10 29.96 7.15 6.28
CA LEU A 10 30.31 6.02 7.14
C LEU A 10 31.76 6.09 7.66
N LYS A 11 32.69 6.65 6.88
CA LYS A 11 34.07 6.90 7.33
C LYS A 11 34.15 8.06 8.32
N ALA A 12 33.35 9.11 8.15
CA ALA A 12 33.29 10.22 9.09
C ALA A 12 32.68 9.80 10.44
N ALA A 13 31.68 8.92 10.44
CA ALA A 13 31.11 8.36 11.68
C ALA A 13 32.09 7.42 12.41
N ALA A 14 32.99 6.74 11.71
CA ALA A 14 34.02 5.89 12.29
C ALA A 14 35.24 6.68 12.80
N ALA A 15 35.48 7.90 12.31
CA ALA A 15 36.63 8.75 12.68
C ALA A 15 36.36 9.69 13.86
N THR A 16 35.10 9.90 14.24
CA THR A 16 34.72 10.70 15.41
C THR A 16 34.35 9.80 16.59
N GLY A 17 35.39 9.21 17.22
CA GLY A 17 35.42 8.91 18.63
C GLY A 17 34.31 8.03 19.24
N ALA A 18 33.91 6.94 18.60
CA ALA A 18 33.08 5.89 19.25
C ALA A 18 33.87 5.03 20.26
N GLY A 19 35.11 5.36 20.55
CA GLY A 19 36.01 4.61 21.43
C GLY A 19 36.11 5.06 22.88
N ALA A 20 35.40 6.12 23.31
CA ALA A 20 35.62 6.72 24.63
C ALA A 20 34.42 6.66 25.60
N TRP A 21 33.32 5.97 25.27
CA TRP A 21 32.11 5.95 26.12
C TRP A 21 31.71 4.57 26.62
N LEU A 22 32.61 3.59 26.60
CA LEU A 22 32.36 2.21 27.03
C LEU A 22 32.80 1.88 28.44
N GLU A 23 33.12 2.86 29.27
CA GLU A 23 33.37 2.62 30.72
C GLU A 23 32.51 3.56 31.55
N ALA A 24 31.63 2.95 32.33
CA ALA A 24 30.83 3.47 33.43
C ALA A 24 29.32 3.65 33.17
N ALA A 25 28.63 2.55 32.94
CA ALA A 25 27.23 2.45 33.36
C ALA A 25 27.10 1.24 34.29
N THR A 26 27.27 1.45 35.57
CA THR A 26 26.74 0.55 36.60
C THR A 26 25.24 0.47 36.44
N PRO A 27 24.62 -0.73 36.46
CA PRO A 27 23.17 -0.84 36.37
C PRO A 27 22.55 -0.11 37.55
N ALA A 28 21.80 0.94 37.27
CA ALA A 28 20.98 1.62 38.26
C ALA A 28 19.99 0.60 38.82
N ALA A 29 20.09 0.34 40.10
CA ALA A 29 19.19 -0.57 40.81
C ALA A 29 17.74 -0.18 40.55
N ALA A 30 16.96 -1.13 40.06
CA ALA A 30 15.53 -1.00 39.84
C ALA A 30 14.85 -0.56 41.14
N ARG A 31 14.47 0.71 41.23
CA ARG A 31 13.61 1.18 42.32
C ARG A 31 12.18 0.84 41.91
N THR A 32 11.62 -0.12 42.61
CA THR A 32 10.18 -0.43 42.52
C THR A 32 9.41 0.81 42.97
N LEU A 33 8.76 1.47 42.04
CA LEU A 33 7.81 2.54 42.33
C LEU A 33 6.50 1.87 42.80
N GLN A 34 6.11 2.12 44.04
CA GLN A 34 4.85 1.62 44.59
C GLN A 34 3.68 2.31 43.88
N ALA A 35 3.01 1.56 43.03
CA ALA A 35 1.67 1.90 42.54
C ALA A 35 0.63 1.46 43.58
N GLY A 36 -0.53 2.09 43.60
CA GLY A 36 -1.66 1.70 44.43
C GLY A 36 -2.06 0.23 44.24
N ALA A 37 -2.67 -0.38 45.21
CA ALA A 37 -2.92 -1.82 45.33
C ALA A 37 -3.47 -2.43 44.02
N GLY A 38 -2.62 -3.16 43.29
CA GLY A 38 -2.98 -3.97 42.14
C GLY A 38 -2.38 -3.56 40.76
N ALA A 39 -1.83 -2.35 40.64
CA ALA A 39 -1.32 -1.88 39.34
C ALA A 39 0.22 -1.78 39.35
N GLU A 40 0.89 -2.47 38.45
CA GLU A 40 2.35 -2.51 38.36
C GLU A 40 2.84 -1.75 37.10
N ILE A 41 3.75 -0.79 37.32
CA ILE A 41 4.55 -0.18 36.26
C ILE A 41 5.87 -0.95 36.17
N VAL A 42 6.11 -1.63 35.07
CA VAL A 42 7.31 -2.43 34.83
C VAL A 42 8.38 -1.56 34.17
N PRO A 43 9.50 -1.27 34.79
CA PRO A 43 10.59 -0.50 34.19
C PRO A 43 11.36 -1.40 33.22
N LEU A 44 11.07 -1.28 31.92
CA LEU A 44 11.78 -1.96 30.88
C LEU A 44 12.62 -0.96 30.08
N ASN A 45 13.69 -1.46 29.48
CA ASN A 45 14.42 -0.78 28.43
C ASN A 45 14.27 -1.59 27.14
N SER A 46 14.17 -0.90 26.04
CA SER A 46 14.30 -1.52 24.74
C SER A 46 15.77 -1.52 24.36
N THR A 47 16.35 -2.69 24.19
CA THR A 47 17.68 -2.86 23.56
C THR A 47 17.57 -2.84 22.03
N SER A 48 16.39 -2.60 21.54
CA SER A 48 16.06 -2.72 20.15
C SER A 48 16.10 -1.39 19.42
N ASP A 49 16.07 -1.51 18.13
CA ASP A 49 16.07 -0.42 17.20
C ASP A 49 14.86 0.49 17.37
N VAL A 50 15.11 1.77 17.47
CA VAL A 50 14.06 2.76 17.39
C VAL A 50 13.68 2.95 15.94
N TYR A 51 12.45 2.64 15.60
CA TYR A 51 11.89 2.98 14.33
C TYR A 51 11.68 4.50 14.28
N ILE A 52 12.49 5.20 13.51
CA ILE A 52 12.25 6.59 13.17
C ILE A 52 11.52 6.59 11.84
N PRO A 53 10.30 7.16 11.77
CA PRO A 53 9.58 7.27 10.49
C PRO A 53 10.49 7.88 9.43
N PRO A 54 10.55 7.30 8.23
CA PRO A 54 11.56 7.62 7.25
C PRO A 54 11.53 9.09 6.82
N ARG A 55 12.69 9.63 6.56
CA ARG A 55 12.84 10.73 5.63
C ARG A 55 12.79 10.14 4.24
N GLY A 56 11.75 10.43 3.50
CA GLY A 56 11.55 9.85 2.18
C GLY A 56 11.47 8.30 2.23
N ARG A 57 12.19 7.63 1.34
CA ARG A 57 12.19 6.16 1.18
C ARG A 57 13.22 5.43 2.05
N SER A 58 13.98 6.12 2.87
CA SER A 58 15.05 5.54 3.67
C SER A 58 14.65 5.39 5.12
N PHE A 59 14.79 4.18 5.66
CA PHE A 59 14.72 3.93 7.09
C PHE A 59 16.09 4.19 7.69
N LEU A 60 16.12 5.05 8.69
CA LEU A 60 17.25 5.12 9.60
C LEU A 60 16.91 4.25 10.81
N LYS A 61 17.71 3.23 11.01
CA LYS A 61 17.63 2.32 12.13
C LYS A 61 18.72 2.73 13.14
N PHE A 62 18.29 3.06 14.35
CA PHE A 62 19.21 3.33 15.45
C PHE A 62 19.00 2.29 16.53
N SER A 63 20.09 1.63 16.92
CA SER A 63 20.12 0.70 18.03
C SER A 63 20.71 1.41 19.24
N PHE A 64 19.88 1.65 20.26
CA PHE A 64 20.33 2.17 21.54
C PHE A 64 19.31 1.83 22.64
N ASP A 65 19.77 1.81 23.87
CA ASP A 65 18.89 1.63 25.02
C ASP A 65 17.95 2.82 25.15
N PHE A 66 16.67 2.53 25.15
CA PHE A 66 15.62 3.53 25.24
C PHE A 66 14.61 3.12 26.32
N PRO A 67 14.24 4.00 27.26
CA PRO A 67 13.25 3.67 28.28
C PRO A 67 11.93 3.21 27.65
N GLU A 68 11.39 2.14 28.17
CA GLU A 68 10.13 1.56 27.73
C GLU A 68 9.30 1.14 28.94
N PRO A 69 9.00 2.10 29.85
CA PRO A 69 8.20 1.80 31.02
C PRO A 69 6.84 1.30 30.59
N SER A 70 6.46 0.14 31.09
CA SER A 70 5.30 -0.60 30.62
C SER A 70 4.28 -0.81 31.71
N VAL A 71 3.01 -0.85 31.37
CA VAL A 71 1.90 -1.25 32.24
C VAL A 71 1.38 -2.61 31.81
N ARG A 72 0.99 -3.44 32.77
CA ARG A 72 0.36 -4.73 32.51
C ARG A 72 -1.14 -4.58 32.45
N PHE A 73 -1.72 -5.04 31.34
CA PHE A 73 -3.17 -5.17 31.22
C PHE A 73 -3.50 -6.48 30.49
N ALA A 74 -4.38 -7.27 31.07
CA ALA A 74 -4.57 -8.67 30.70
C ALA A 74 -3.22 -9.44 30.72
N ASP A 75 -2.90 -10.17 29.68
CA ASP A 75 -1.67 -10.96 29.56
C ASP A 75 -0.53 -10.22 28.83
N LEU A 76 -0.73 -8.94 28.52
CA LEU A 76 0.18 -8.14 27.71
C LEU A 76 0.80 -7.00 28.50
N LEU A 77 1.99 -6.56 28.05
CA LEU A 77 2.63 -5.34 28.54
C LEU A 77 2.54 -4.26 27.47
N PHE A 78 2.21 -3.05 27.89
CA PHE A 78 2.01 -1.90 27.00
C PHE A 78 2.91 -0.74 27.37
N SER A 79 3.54 -0.15 26.38
CA SER A 79 4.24 1.12 26.47
C SER A 79 3.92 1.98 25.26
N PHE A 80 4.40 3.23 25.24
CA PHE A 80 4.15 4.14 24.13
C PHE A 80 5.39 4.95 23.79
N ARG A 81 5.49 5.35 22.51
CA ARG A 81 6.46 6.31 21.99
C ARG A 81 5.78 7.36 21.16
N LEU A 82 6.32 8.56 21.21
CA LEU A 82 5.89 9.68 20.40
C LEU A 82 7.02 10.10 19.48
N TYR A 83 6.66 10.49 18.26
CA TYR A 83 7.60 10.96 17.26
C TYR A 83 7.20 12.37 16.82
N THR A 84 8.17 13.28 16.86
CA THR A 84 8.10 14.54 16.14
C THR A 84 8.90 14.42 14.84
N PHE A 85 9.01 15.48 14.08
CA PHE A 85 9.87 15.50 12.90
C PHE A 85 11.36 15.51 13.26
N GLU A 86 11.68 15.86 14.50
CA GLU A 86 13.05 16.06 14.98
C GLU A 86 13.51 14.93 15.90
N ASN A 87 12.59 14.28 16.63
CA ASN A 87 13.00 13.42 17.73
C ASN A 87 11.97 12.35 18.13
N VAL A 88 12.41 11.44 18.98
CA VAL A 88 11.63 10.35 19.58
C VAL A 88 11.54 10.57 21.09
N TYR A 89 10.36 10.35 21.66
CA TYR A 89 10.07 10.53 23.08
C TYR A 89 9.48 9.26 23.66
N ALA A 90 9.93 8.92 24.87
CA ALA A 90 9.36 7.87 25.71
C ALA A 90 8.55 8.47 26.86
N LEU A 91 7.80 7.63 27.54
CA LEU A 91 7.15 7.98 28.80
C LEU A 91 8.20 8.17 29.91
N ASP A 92 7.98 9.14 30.80
CA ASP A 92 8.77 9.28 32.01
C ASP A 92 8.15 8.42 33.12
N PRO A 93 8.83 7.35 33.57
CA PRO A 93 8.26 6.46 34.59
C PRO A 93 7.93 7.16 35.90
N THR A 94 8.59 8.28 36.21
CA THR A 94 8.35 9.04 37.44
C THR A 94 7.12 9.95 37.36
N ALA A 95 6.54 10.11 36.18
CA ALA A 95 5.35 10.92 35.90
C ALA A 95 4.18 10.09 35.36
N MET A 96 4.26 8.76 35.46
CA MET A 96 3.22 7.83 35.07
C MET A 96 2.27 7.53 36.23
N GLU A 97 0.99 7.48 35.92
CA GLU A 97 -0.09 7.00 36.80
C GLU A 97 -0.83 5.90 36.05
N TRP A 98 -0.99 4.74 36.68
CA TRP A 98 -1.70 3.59 36.09
C TRP A 98 -2.81 3.13 37.02
N SER A 99 -4.00 2.90 36.46
CA SER A 99 -5.15 2.35 37.16
C SER A 99 -5.73 1.16 36.40
N ASP A 100 -5.85 0.01 37.05
CA ASP A 100 -6.52 -1.18 36.52
C ASP A 100 -7.84 -1.40 37.29
N HIS A 101 -8.95 -1.34 36.59
CA HIS A 101 -10.29 -1.55 37.11
C HIS A 101 -10.89 -2.92 36.71
N GLY A 102 -10.03 -3.85 36.29
CA GLY A 102 -10.40 -5.19 35.85
C GLY A 102 -10.78 -5.28 34.39
N ASP A 103 -11.90 -4.70 33.98
CA ASP A 103 -12.33 -4.64 32.57
C ASP A 103 -11.80 -3.42 31.81
N ARG A 104 -11.30 -2.41 32.53
CA ARG A 104 -10.75 -1.16 32.00
C ARG A 104 -9.42 -0.84 32.62
N GLY A 105 -8.57 -0.17 31.86
CA GLY A 105 -7.31 0.36 32.33
C GLY A 105 -7.12 1.81 31.86
N GLU A 106 -6.49 2.63 32.69
CA GLU A 106 -6.19 4.02 32.37
C GLU A 106 -4.73 4.33 32.71
N LEU A 107 -3.99 4.80 31.72
CA LEU A 107 -2.62 5.28 31.86
C LEU A 107 -2.58 6.78 31.58
N THR A 108 -2.03 7.52 32.53
CA THR A 108 -1.68 8.93 32.33
C THR A 108 -0.18 9.11 32.53
N CYS A 109 0.47 9.79 31.60
CA CYS A 109 1.86 10.23 31.75
C CYS A 109 1.94 11.75 31.53
N ARG A 110 2.37 12.49 32.55
CA ARG A 110 2.34 13.96 32.55
C ARG A 110 3.67 14.60 32.14
N ARG A 111 4.65 13.77 31.81
CA ARG A 111 5.97 14.19 31.34
C ARG A 111 6.58 13.11 30.45
N LEU A 112 7.27 13.53 29.42
CA LEU A 112 7.98 12.65 28.51
C LEU A 112 9.48 12.74 28.74
N THR A 113 10.23 11.80 28.15
CA THR A 113 11.69 11.83 28.13
C THR A 113 12.23 11.68 26.72
N TRP A 114 13.44 12.16 26.49
CA TRP A 114 14.19 11.97 25.24
C TRP A 114 15.68 11.74 25.54
N ALA A 115 16.52 11.65 24.51
CA ALA A 115 17.96 11.38 24.65
C ALA A 115 18.23 10.13 25.52
N GLY A 116 17.57 9.00 25.22
CA GLY A 116 17.74 7.77 26.01
C GLY A 116 17.18 7.85 27.43
N GLY A 117 16.25 8.75 27.71
CA GLY A 117 15.69 8.96 29.04
C GLY A 117 16.45 9.97 29.89
N GLN A 118 17.51 10.59 29.37
CA GLN A 118 18.38 11.49 30.13
C GLN A 118 17.80 12.92 30.27
N ALA A 119 16.88 13.31 29.41
CA ALA A 119 16.33 14.65 29.44
C ALA A 119 14.79 14.64 29.47
N PRO A 120 14.15 15.47 30.31
CA PRO A 120 12.71 15.60 30.33
C PRO A 120 12.20 16.42 29.11
N ALA A 121 10.97 16.15 28.69
CA ALA A 121 10.25 16.95 27.72
C ALA A 121 8.84 17.26 28.23
N ALA A 122 8.40 18.50 28.01
CA ALA A 122 7.04 18.90 28.34
C ALA A 122 6.05 18.29 27.35
N GLY A 123 5.15 17.47 27.86
CA GLY A 123 4.13 16.77 27.09
C GLY A 123 3.39 15.77 27.95
N ARG A 124 2.29 15.27 27.42
CA ARG A 124 1.45 14.29 28.11
C ARG A 124 0.98 13.21 27.17
N LEU A 125 0.68 12.05 27.73
CA LEU A 125 -0.01 10.96 27.08
C LEU A 125 -1.08 10.41 28.00
N GLU A 126 -2.25 10.14 27.46
CA GLU A 126 -3.35 9.44 28.10
C GLU A 126 -3.71 8.22 27.25
N ALA A 127 -3.78 7.03 27.86
CA ALA A 127 -4.18 5.83 27.14
C ALA A 127 -5.29 5.10 27.92
N HIS A 128 -6.27 4.60 27.17
CA HIS A 128 -7.45 3.91 27.69
C HIS A 128 -7.48 2.50 27.12
N PHE A 129 -7.69 1.53 27.99
CA PHE A 129 -7.72 0.12 27.69
C PHE A 129 -9.09 -0.45 28.06
N GLN A 130 -9.57 -1.35 27.23
CA GLN A 130 -10.81 -2.09 27.45
C GLN A 130 -10.59 -3.56 27.17
N ARG A 131 -10.93 -4.45 28.09
CA ARG A 131 -11.01 -5.89 27.82
C ARG A 131 -12.16 -6.15 26.86
N THR A 132 -11.90 -6.97 25.86
CA THR A 132 -12.92 -7.53 24.96
C THR A 132 -13.14 -8.99 25.30
N GLU A 133 -14.11 -9.65 24.71
CA GLU A 133 -14.35 -11.08 24.90
C GLU A 133 -13.10 -11.93 24.68
N ASN A 134 -12.29 -11.56 23.66
CA ASN A 134 -11.18 -12.38 23.20
C ASN A 134 -9.81 -11.66 23.30
N GLY A 135 -9.73 -10.50 23.95
CA GLY A 135 -8.47 -9.76 24.03
C GLY A 135 -8.59 -8.36 24.62
N VAL A 136 -7.92 -7.43 24.00
CA VAL A 136 -7.81 -6.04 24.47
C VAL A 136 -7.96 -5.07 23.30
N GLU A 137 -8.74 -4.01 23.53
CA GLU A 137 -8.75 -2.79 22.71
C GLU A 137 -8.12 -1.65 23.49
N TRP A 138 -7.33 -0.82 22.81
CA TRP A 138 -6.77 0.40 23.42
C TRP A 138 -6.64 1.54 22.42
N ARG A 139 -6.56 2.75 22.94
CA ARG A 139 -6.26 3.97 22.21
C ARG A 139 -5.42 4.90 23.07
N ALA A 140 -4.73 5.82 22.45
CA ALA A 140 -3.92 6.79 23.14
C ALA A 140 -4.02 8.19 22.50
N ASP A 141 -4.09 9.19 23.35
CA ASP A 141 -4.06 10.60 23.03
C ASP A 141 -2.80 11.22 23.59
N ALA A 142 -2.09 11.99 22.80
CA ALA A 142 -0.85 12.63 23.24
C ALA A 142 -0.77 14.08 22.78
N ARG A 143 -0.03 14.87 23.55
CA ARG A 143 0.22 16.29 23.25
C ARG A 143 1.61 16.69 23.70
N MET A 144 2.34 17.38 22.82
CA MET A 144 3.55 18.11 23.18
C MET A 144 3.18 19.51 23.66
N GLU A 145 3.82 19.95 24.74
CA GLU A 145 3.72 21.31 25.23
C GLU A 145 4.92 22.13 24.73
N GLY A 146 4.66 23.36 24.29
CA GLY A 146 5.68 24.16 23.62
C GLY A 146 5.44 24.22 22.12
N SER A 147 5.07 25.35 21.62
CA SER A 147 4.28 25.60 20.41
C SER A 147 4.95 25.30 19.05
N ARG A 148 6.12 24.73 18.98
CA ARG A 148 6.85 24.50 17.71
C ARG A 148 6.94 23.04 17.28
N LEU A 149 6.67 22.09 18.18
CA LEU A 149 6.80 20.67 17.87
C LEU A 149 5.47 20.09 17.41
N ALA A 150 5.40 19.61 16.18
CA ALA A 150 4.28 18.85 15.69
C ALA A 150 4.54 17.36 15.91
N LEU A 151 3.53 16.66 16.44
CA LEU A 151 3.57 15.20 16.54
C LEU A 151 3.35 14.60 15.14
N LYS A 152 4.33 13.81 14.71
CA LYS A 152 4.27 13.05 13.46
C LYS A 152 3.55 11.72 13.67
N ALA A 153 3.91 10.99 14.72
CA ALA A 153 3.39 9.65 14.95
C ALA A 153 3.31 9.32 16.44
N ILE A 154 2.48 8.34 16.75
CA ILE A 154 2.38 7.67 18.04
C ILE A 154 2.50 6.15 17.82
N SER A 155 3.31 5.48 18.63
CA SER A 155 3.42 4.03 18.64
C SER A 155 2.93 3.46 19.96
N ALA A 156 2.11 2.41 19.87
CA ALA A 156 1.87 1.49 20.98
C ALA A 156 2.85 0.31 20.88
N ILE A 157 3.53 0.01 21.98
CA ILE A 157 4.45 -1.12 22.07
C ILE A 157 3.80 -2.19 22.92
N VAL A 158 3.68 -3.40 22.36
CA VAL A 158 3.00 -4.53 23.00
C VAL A 158 3.98 -5.69 23.11
N ARG A 159 4.17 -6.23 24.33
CA ARG A 159 4.96 -7.43 24.59
C ARG A 159 4.06 -8.57 25.04
N GLY A 160 4.54 -9.80 24.83
CA GLY A 160 3.73 -11.01 25.07
C GLY A 160 2.93 -11.46 23.85
N VAL A 161 3.23 -10.89 22.68
CA VAL A 161 2.63 -11.32 21.40
C VAL A 161 3.23 -12.67 21.00
N PRO A 162 2.42 -13.72 20.75
CA PRO A 162 2.94 -15.04 20.46
C PRO A 162 3.72 -15.08 19.14
N ARG A 163 4.71 -15.97 19.05
CA ARG A 163 5.39 -16.30 17.79
C ARG A 163 4.60 -17.32 17.00
N GLY A 164 4.76 -17.31 15.66
CA GLY A 164 4.10 -18.27 14.77
C GLY A 164 4.22 -17.85 13.32
N LYS A 165 3.47 -18.52 12.44
CA LYS A 165 3.35 -18.10 11.04
C LYS A 165 2.56 -16.80 10.96
N ILE A 166 2.98 -15.92 10.06
CA ILE A 166 2.44 -14.55 9.99
C ILE A 166 1.75 -14.33 8.65
N SER A 167 0.56 -13.73 8.71
CA SER A 167 -0.19 -13.18 7.57
C SER A 167 -0.36 -11.67 7.77
N PRO A 168 0.38 -10.83 7.05
CA PRO A 168 0.16 -9.38 7.05
C PRO A 168 -0.94 -9.02 6.05
N GLY A 169 -1.84 -8.11 6.44
CA GLY A 169 -2.86 -7.56 5.56
C GLY A 169 -3.85 -8.55 4.97
N GLY A 170 -4.01 -9.73 5.57
CA GLY A 170 -4.91 -10.77 5.05
C GLY A 170 -4.34 -11.58 3.86
N GLY A 171 -3.06 -11.42 3.54
CA GLY A 171 -2.36 -12.24 2.56
C GLY A 171 -2.04 -13.65 3.04
N GLY A 172 -1.21 -14.38 2.30
CA GLY A 172 -0.78 -15.72 2.67
C GLY A 172 0.07 -15.76 3.94
N PHE A 173 0.02 -16.89 4.65
CA PHE A 173 0.88 -17.14 5.81
C PHE A 173 2.30 -17.52 5.36
N PHE A 174 3.30 -17.02 6.08
CA PHE A 174 4.68 -17.42 5.93
C PHE A 174 5.35 -17.68 7.28
N GLU A 175 6.37 -18.53 7.29
CA GLU A 175 7.23 -18.74 8.44
C GLU A 175 8.23 -17.60 8.55
N PRO A 176 8.21 -16.78 9.60
CA PRO A 176 9.21 -15.76 9.79
C PRO A 176 10.55 -16.42 10.12
N ARG A 177 11.60 -16.03 9.42
CA ARG A 177 12.96 -16.29 9.89
C ARG A 177 13.15 -15.50 11.18
N ASN A 178 14.10 -15.90 12.03
CA ASN A 178 14.34 -15.22 13.31
C ASN A 178 14.96 -13.81 13.10
N ASN A 179 14.24 -12.96 12.40
CA ASN A 179 14.60 -11.59 12.05
C ASN A 179 13.41 -10.66 12.34
N GLU A 180 13.71 -9.40 12.39
CA GLU A 180 12.72 -8.34 12.53
C GLU A 180 11.86 -8.22 11.28
N LEU A 181 10.58 -7.92 11.47
CA LEU A 181 9.60 -7.78 10.41
C LEU A 181 8.93 -6.41 10.50
N LEU A 182 8.90 -5.69 9.40
CA LEU A 182 8.21 -4.41 9.29
C LEU A 182 7.16 -4.48 8.19
N PHE A 183 5.92 -4.21 8.56
CA PHE A 183 4.79 -4.14 7.64
C PHE A 183 4.21 -2.75 7.62
N GLY A 184 3.90 -2.22 6.44
CA GLY A 184 3.34 -0.90 6.25
C GLY A 184 2.00 -0.92 5.52
N TYR A 185 1.08 -0.07 5.95
CA TYR A 185 -0.21 0.22 5.33
C TYR A 185 -0.32 1.72 5.06
N PRO A 186 -0.96 2.18 3.99
CA PRO A 186 -1.47 1.39 2.87
C PRO A 186 -0.36 0.80 2.00
N PHE A 187 -0.69 -0.33 1.36
CA PHE A 187 0.20 -0.90 0.35
C PHE A 187 0.36 0.11 -0.80
N GLY A 188 1.60 0.39 -1.17
CA GLY A 188 1.88 1.33 -2.26
C GLY A 188 2.38 2.71 -1.84
N GLY A 189 2.22 3.11 -0.57
CA GLY A 189 2.80 4.33 -0.03
C GLY A 189 4.30 4.20 0.30
N ASP A 190 4.70 4.75 1.42
CA ASP A 190 6.06 4.55 1.98
C ASP A 190 6.44 3.05 2.06
N SER A 191 5.45 2.18 2.06
CA SER A 191 5.62 0.72 2.09
C SER A 191 5.83 0.07 0.74
N LEU A 192 5.70 0.78 -0.38
CA LEU A 192 5.88 0.21 -1.73
C LEU A 192 7.25 -0.47 -1.91
N PHE A 193 8.27 0.04 -1.25
CA PHE A 193 9.64 -0.43 -1.31
C PHE A 193 10.12 -1.12 -0.03
N LEU A 194 9.21 -1.36 0.91
CA LEU A 194 9.50 -2.09 2.12
C LEU A 194 9.21 -3.58 1.95
N ALA A 195 9.91 -4.40 2.69
CA ALA A 195 9.82 -5.85 2.64
C ALA A 195 8.44 -6.44 3.01
N GLY A 196 7.44 -5.60 3.32
CA GLY A 196 6.11 -6.06 3.72
C GLY A 196 5.05 -4.97 3.61
N GLY A 197 4.35 -4.88 2.46
CA GLY A 197 3.14 -4.08 2.36
C GLY A 197 1.94 -4.80 2.96
N MET A 198 1.06 -4.05 3.63
CA MET A 198 -0.25 -4.53 4.09
C MET A 198 -1.36 -3.89 3.27
N ASN A 199 -2.31 -4.70 2.83
CA ASN A 199 -3.51 -4.22 2.13
C ASN A 199 -4.61 -3.75 3.10
N THR A 200 -4.49 -4.09 4.37
CA THR A 200 -5.33 -3.65 5.47
C THR A 200 -4.50 -3.68 6.76
N PRO A 201 -4.69 -2.76 7.74
CA PRO A 201 -3.86 -2.67 8.94
C PRO A 201 -4.17 -3.80 9.94
N LEU A 202 -3.85 -5.03 9.55
CA LEU A 202 -4.07 -6.28 10.28
C LEU A 202 -2.86 -7.20 10.11
N VAL A 203 -2.40 -7.77 11.21
CA VAL A 203 -1.43 -8.88 11.22
C VAL A 203 -2.04 -10.04 12.00
N VAL A 204 -2.11 -11.22 11.37
CA VAL A 204 -2.59 -12.44 12.02
C VAL A 204 -1.43 -13.42 12.18
N ILE A 205 -1.31 -13.99 13.36
CA ILE A 205 -0.28 -14.97 13.72
C ILE A 205 -0.96 -16.30 14.01
N GLU A 206 -0.63 -17.33 13.24
CA GLU A 206 -1.01 -18.72 13.54
C GLU A 206 -0.07 -19.24 14.63
N THR A 207 -0.60 -19.53 15.81
CA THR A 207 0.23 -19.88 16.96
C THR A 207 0.59 -21.36 17.00
N PRO A 208 1.79 -21.75 17.46
CA PRO A 208 2.20 -23.15 17.58
C PRO A 208 1.29 -23.98 18.50
N ALA A 209 0.65 -23.33 19.47
CA ALA A 209 -0.29 -23.99 20.40
C ALA A 209 -1.68 -24.24 19.78
N GLY A 210 -1.87 -23.83 18.54
CA GLY A 210 -3.17 -23.84 17.86
C GLY A 210 -3.93 -22.51 18.03
N GLY A 211 -4.78 -22.19 17.05
CA GLY A 211 -5.52 -20.93 16.98
C GLY A 211 -4.66 -19.75 16.47
N TYR A 212 -5.20 -18.56 16.61
CA TYR A 212 -4.68 -17.34 15.97
C TYR A 212 -4.60 -16.19 16.98
N PHE A 213 -3.66 -15.29 16.72
CA PHE A 213 -3.54 -14.02 17.44
C PHE A 213 -3.54 -12.89 16.40
N ALA A 214 -4.43 -11.92 16.57
CA ALA A 214 -4.60 -10.81 15.62
C ALA A 214 -4.21 -9.49 16.27
N LEU A 215 -3.38 -8.72 15.57
CA LEU A 215 -3.09 -7.31 15.86
C LEU A 215 -3.72 -6.46 14.77
N SER A 216 -4.53 -5.47 15.13
CA SER A 216 -5.19 -4.61 14.14
C SER A 216 -5.28 -3.15 14.59
N ALA A 217 -5.32 -2.24 13.61
CA ALA A 217 -5.71 -0.85 13.81
C ALA A 217 -7.11 -0.62 13.22
N ARG A 218 -7.96 0.11 13.97
CA ARG A 218 -9.34 0.41 13.60
C ARG A 218 -9.50 1.87 13.26
N ASP A 219 -8.88 2.27 12.17
CA ASP A 219 -8.97 3.61 11.64
C ASP A 219 -10.28 3.81 10.85
N ARG A 220 -10.76 5.04 10.78
CA ARG A 220 -11.91 5.45 9.95
C ARG A 220 -11.49 6.31 8.77
N GLY A 221 -10.20 6.51 8.61
CA GLY A 221 -9.57 7.19 7.50
C GLY A 221 -8.39 6.39 7.00
N VAL A 222 -7.81 6.80 5.89
CA VAL A 222 -6.58 6.21 5.37
C VAL A 222 -5.41 7.01 5.90
N HIS A 223 -4.62 6.37 6.78
CA HIS A 223 -3.39 6.93 7.34
C HIS A 223 -2.28 5.87 7.31
N ALA A 224 -1.05 6.30 7.45
CA ALA A 224 0.06 5.35 7.53
C ALA A 224 0.04 4.59 8.86
N HIS A 225 -0.01 3.27 8.77
CA HIS A 225 0.17 2.35 9.88
C HIS A 225 1.41 1.49 9.62
N ARG A 226 2.19 1.25 10.67
CA ARG A 226 3.35 0.36 10.61
C ARG A 226 3.32 -0.60 11.77
N PHE A 227 3.49 -1.89 11.48
CA PHE A 227 3.57 -2.95 12.47
C PHE A 227 4.98 -3.52 12.42
N TYR A 228 5.75 -3.25 13.45
CA TYR A 228 7.11 -3.70 13.59
C TYR A 228 7.17 -4.82 14.64
N LEU A 229 7.52 -6.03 14.20
CA LEU A 229 7.60 -7.21 15.05
C LEU A 229 9.05 -7.58 15.27
N GLN A 230 9.47 -7.58 16.51
CA GLN A 230 10.81 -7.89 16.96
C GLN A 230 10.80 -9.18 17.75
N PRO A 231 11.50 -10.25 17.31
CA PRO A 231 11.54 -11.50 18.04
C PRO A 231 12.30 -11.32 19.37
N GLY A 232 11.74 -11.88 20.43
CA GLY A 232 12.32 -11.97 21.76
C GLY A 232 12.13 -13.37 22.34
N ASP A 233 12.63 -13.62 23.55
CA ASP A 233 12.54 -14.93 24.20
C ASP A 233 11.09 -15.29 24.55
N ASP A 234 10.28 -14.29 24.93
CA ASP A 234 8.89 -14.45 25.37
C ASP A 234 7.85 -14.21 24.24
N GLY A 235 8.27 -14.24 22.98
CA GLY A 235 7.40 -13.93 21.86
C GLY A 235 7.89 -12.75 21.03
N TYR A 236 6.95 -11.99 20.43
CA TYR A 236 7.29 -10.73 19.76
C TYR A 236 7.09 -9.53 20.70
N ARG A 237 8.01 -8.58 20.59
CA ARG A 237 7.74 -7.18 20.89
C ARG A 237 7.15 -6.58 19.61
N ALA A 238 5.89 -6.19 19.66
CA ALA A 238 5.19 -5.57 18.54
C ALA A 238 5.09 -4.05 18.77
N GLU A 239 5.42 -3.26 17.78
CA GLU A 239 5.23 -1.81 17.78
C GLU A 239 4.24 -1.44 16.69
N LEU A 240 3.08 -0.92 17.09
CA LEU A 240 1.99 -0.48 16.22
C LEU A 240 2.03 1.04 16.13
N THR A 241 2.48 1.55 14.99
CA THR A 241 2.63 2.99 14.75
C THR A 241 1.49 3.51 13.91
N TYR A 242 0.94 4.65 14.32
CA TYR A 242 0.00 5.47 13.57
C TYR A 242 0.65 6.82 13.28
N GLU A 243 0.61 7.27 12.01
CA GLU A 243 1.04 8.61 11.64
C GLU A 243 -0.16 9.53 11.41
N SER A 244 -0.07 10.73 11.95
CA SER A 244 -1.05 11.78 11.64
C SER A 244 -0.92 12.25 10.19
N ALA A 245 -2.04 12.70 9.61
CA ALA A 245 -2.06 13.30 8.29
C ALA A 245 -1.15 14.54 8.22
N GLY A 246 -0.19 14.55 7.30
CA GLY A 246 0.80 15.62 7.19
C GLY A 246 0.21 16.98 6.84
N TRP A 247 -0.94 17.01 6.18
CA TRP A 247 -1.71 18.25 5.90
C TRP A 247 -2.48 18.78 7.11
N ARG A 248 -2.44 18.09 8.25
CA ARG A 248 -3.09 18.46 9.52
C ARG A 248 -2.10 18.51 10.68
N ARG A 249 -0.90 19.04 10.45
CA ARG A 249 0.13 19.12 11.49
C ARG A 249 -0.39 19.73 12.79
N SER A 250 -0.17 19.05 13.91
CA SER A 250 -0.65 19.46 15.22
C SER A 250 0.34 19.06 16.32
N ALA A 251 0.39 19.81 17.41
CA ALA A 251 1.08 19.42 18.63
C ALA A 251 0.36 18.29 19.38
N ALA A 252 -0.81 17.86 18.94
CA ALA A 252 -1.58 16.77 19.53
C ALA A 252 -1.85 15.69 18.47
N ILE A 253 -1.91 14.43 18.93
CA ILE A 253 -2.25 13.26 18.12
C ILE A 253 -3.19 12.36 18.93
N ALA A 254 -4.25 11.89 18.28
CA ALA A 254 -5.13 10.86 18.80
C ALA A 254 -5.00 9.61 17.92
N SER A 255 -4.66 8.48 18.51
CA SER A 255 -4.57 7.24 17.75
C SER A 255 -5.96 6.70 17.41
N PRO A 256 -6.09 5.88 16.34
CA PRO A 256 -7.23 4.99 16.23
C PRO A 256 -7.21 3.96 17.37
N ALA A 257 -8.29 3.22 17.52
CA ALA A 257 -8.26 2.07 18.40
C ALA A 257 -7.38 0.97 17.79
N TRP A 258 -6.53 0.37 18.60
CA TRP A 258 -5.80 -0.85 18.27
C TRP A 258 -6.41 -2.03 19.01
N ARG A 259 -6.26 -3.22 18.46
CA ARG A 259 -6.69 -4.46 19.11
C ARG A 259 -5.62 -5.53 19.07
N ALA A 260 -5.62 -6.33 20.14
CA ALA A 260 -4.91 -7.60 20.24
C ALA A 260 -5.93 -8.65 20.67
N GLU A 261 -6.23 -9.62 19.80
CA GLU A 261 -7.32 -10.57 19.99
C GLU A 261 -6.86 -12.00 19.70
N ARG A 262 -7.34 -12.98 20.47
CA ARG A 262 -7.16 -14.41 20.23
C ARG A 262 -8.36 -14.95 19.47
N ALA A 263 -8.15 -15.91 18.59
CA ALA A 263 -9.21 -16.57 17.85
C ALA A 263 -8.92 -18.07 17.70
N THR A 264 -9.97 -18.87 17.66
CA THR A 264 -9.85 -20.32 17.46
C THR A 264 -9.83 -20.71 15.99
N THR A 265 -10.36 -19.85 15.11
CA THR A 265 -10.41 -20.06 13.66
C THR A 265 -9.88 -18.84 12.92
N LEU A 266 -9.43 -19.05 11.70
CA LEU A 266 -8.93 -17.96 10.86
C LEU A 266 -10.02 -16.93 10.57
N ASP A 267 -11.24 -17.37 10.28
CA ASP A 267 -12.38 -16.46 10.05
C ASP A 267 -12.67 -15.60 11.29
N ALA A 268 -12.62 -16.17 12.49
CA ALA A 268 -12.79 -15.42 13.73
C ALA A 268 -11.68 -14.39 13.97
N ALA A 269 -10.47 -14.62 13.45
CA ALA A 269 -9.37 -13.65 13.51
C ALA A 269 -9.56 -12.47 12.54
N PHE A 270 -10.14 -12.72 11.36
CA PHE A 270 -10.33 -11.69 10.34
C PHE A 270 -11.64 -10.89 10.50
N ARG A 271 -12.73 -11.58 10.83
CA ARG A 271 -14.10 -11.02 10.82
C ARG A 271 -14.27 -9.72 11.61
N PRO A 272 -13.74 -9.56 12.84
CA PRO A 272 -13.94 -8.32 13.60
C PRO A 272 -13.26 -7.12 12.93
N HIS A 273 -12.13 -7.34 12.26
CA HIS A 273 -11.43 -6.27 11.54
C HIS A 273 -12.21 -5.88 10.27
N PHE A 274 -12.60 -6.86 9.44
CA PHE A 274 -13.34 -6.56 8.21
C PHE A 274 -14.73 -5.97 8.46
N ALA A 275 -15.41 -6.35 9.54
CA ALA A 275 -16.65 -5.70 9.95
C ALA A 275 -16.45 -4.20 10.26
N HIS A 276 -15.30 -3.83 10.85
CA HIS A 276 -14.93 -2.43 11.04
C HIS A 276 -14.65 -1.72 9.70
N VAL A 277 -13.87 -2.35 8.81
CA VAL A 277 -13.53 -1.80 7.49
C VAL A 277 -14.79 -1.58 6.64
N GLU A 278 -15.72 -2.54 6.63
CA GLU A 278 -17.04 -2.42 5.99
C GLU A 278 -17.80 -1.18 6.47
N GLN A 279 -17.83 -0.99 7.78
CA GLN A 279 -18.53 0.16 8.37
C GLN A 279 -17.80 1.48 8.12
N ALA A 280 -16.47 1.49 8.22
CA ALA A 280 -15.66 2.70 8.10
C ALA A 280 -15.66 3.27 6.67
N PHE A 281 -15.59 2.39 5.66
CA PHE A 281 -15.44 2.78 4.26
C PHE A 281 -16.65 2.44 3.39
N GLY A 282 -17.73 1.88 3.96
CA GLY A 282 -18.95 1.58 3.24
C GLY A 282 -18.75 0.53 2.15
N LEU A 283 -18.00 -0.54 2.43
CA LEU A 283 -17.67 -1.55 1.42
C LEU A 283 -18.94 -2.27 0.93
N PRO A 284 -19.25 -2.21 -0.38
CA PRO A 284 -20.38 -2.93 -0.94
C PRO A 284 -20.01 -4.41 -1.17
N ASP A 285 -20.95 -5.29 -0.96
CA ASP A 285 -20.79 -6.69 -1.33
C ASP A 285 -20.76 -6.84 -2.87
N TRP A 286 -19.82 -7.64 -3.38
CA TRP A 286 -19.65 -7.87 -4.81
C TRP A 286 -20.94 -8.26 -5.53
N GLU A 287 -21.74 -9.13 -4.92
CA GLU A 287 -22.94 -9.66 -5.57
C GLU A 287 -24.05 -8.61 -5.74
N THR A 288 -24.05 -7.59 -4.89
CA THR A 288 -25.10 -6.56 -4.87
C THR A 288 -24.64 -5.17 -5.27
N ARG A 289 -23.32 -4.94 -5.45
CA ARG A 289 -22.81 -3.61 -5.79
C ARG A 289 -23.25 -3.14 -7.16
N GLY A 290 -23.81 -1.91 -7.21
CA GLY A 290 -24.42 -1.35 -8.42
C GLY A 290 -23.43 -0.73 -9.41
N ASP A 291 -22.13 -0.68 -9.07
CA ASP A 291 -21.07 -0.15 -9.91
C ASP A 291 -20.29 -1.22 -10.68
N VAL A 292 -20.73 -2.46 -10.59
CA VAL A 292 -20.21 -3.59 -11.36
C VAL A 292 -21.16 -3.87 -12.52
N PRO A 293 -20.77 -3.59 -13.77
CA PRO A 293 -21.59 -3.92 -14.92
C PRO A 293 -21.69 -5.44 -15.12
N ASP A 294 -22.80 -5.90 -15.69
CA ASP A 294 -23.06 -7.33 -15.90
C ASP A 294 -21.98 -8.02 -16.75
N TRP A 295 -21.36 -7.31 -17.68
CA TRP A 295 -20.30 -7.87 -18.48
C TRP A 295 -19.06 -8.22 -17.63
N LEU A 296 -18.70 -7.41 -16.60
CA LEU A 296 -17.58 -7.73 -15.72
C LEU A 296 -17.84 -9.01 -14.91
N ARG A 297 -19.06 -9.22 -14.43
CA ARG A 297 -19.43 -10.46 -13.71
C ARG A 297 -19.23 -11.71 -14.56
N ARG A 298 -19.28 -11.56 -15.90
CA ARG A 298 -19.07 -12.64 -16.86
C ARG A 298 -17.67 -12.70 -17.44
N THR A 299 -16.81 -11.73 -17.15
CA THR A 299 -15.44 -11.69 -17.69
C THR A 299 -14.64 -12.91 -17.22
N ALA A 300 -14.11 -13.66 -18.16
CA ALA A 300 -13.33 -14.87 -17.94
C ALA A 300 -11.83 -14.66 -18.18
N LEU A 301 -11.47 -13.62 -18.95
CA LEU A 301 -10.10 -13.34 -19.36
C LEU A 301 -9.85 -11.83 -19.44
N VAL A 302 -8.71 -11.38 -18.98
CA VAL A 302 -8.15 -10.07 -19.31
C VAL A 302 -7.03 -10.26 -20.33
N ILE A 303 -7.04 -9.47 -21.40
CA ILE A 303 -5.93 -9.42 -22.35
C ILE A 303 -5.33 -8.03 -22.38
N ALA A 304 -4.07 -7.90 -21.96
CA ALA A 304 -3.31 -6.67 -22.01
C ALA A 304 -2.60 -6.57 -23.38
N LEU A 305 -3.01 -5.62 -24.20
CA LEU A 305 -2.37 -5.29 -25.47
C LEU A 305 -1.51 -4.04 -25.28
N HIS A 306 -0.25 -4.23 -24.97
CA HIS A 306 0.66 -3.14 -24.68
C HIS A 306 1.04 -2.40 -25.98
N GLY A 307 0.86 -1.07 -26.01
CA GLY A 307 1.13 -0.23 -27.18
C GLY A 307 2.62 0.02 -27.37
N MET A 308 3.19 0.90 -26.55
CA MET A 308 4.57 1.36 -26.71
C MET A 308 5.36 1.21 -25.40
N HIS A 309 6.59 0.78 -25.53
CA HIS A 309 7.56 0.75 -24.44
C HIS A 309 8.01 2.18 -24.07
N TRP A 310 8.51 2.40 -22.87
CA TRP A 310 9.01 3.72 -22.46
C TRP A 310 10.23 4.19 -23.27
N THR A 311 10.99 3.30 -23.87
CA THR A 311 12.07 3.65 -24.83
C THR A 311 11.54 4.16 -26.18
N GLY A 312 10.21 4.06 -26.43
CA GLY A 312 9.60 4.42 -27.68
C GLY A 312 9.50 3.25 -28.68
N TYR A 313 9.90 2.05 -28.32
CA TYR A 313 9.70 0.85 -29.12
C TYR A 313 8.20 0.48 -29.15
N ILE A 314 7.67 0.21 -30.36
CA ILE A 314 6.27 -0.15 -30.54
C ILE A 314 6.12 -1.67 -30.43
N PHE A 315 5.39 -2.13 -29.43
CA PHE A 315 5.00 -3.53 -29.30
C PHE A 315 3.84 -3.86 -30.24
N ASN A 316 2.77 -3.11 -30.12
CA ASN A 316 1.57 -3.29 -30.94
C ASN A 316 0.99 -1.94 -31.34
N ASP A 317 0.89 -1.67 -32.64
CA ASP A 317 0.04 -0.61 -33.15
C ASP A 317 -1.44 -1.02 -33.12
N PHE A 318 -2.36 -0.09 -33.31
CA PHE A 318 -3.80 -0.36 -33.23
C PHE A 318 -4.27 -1.35 -34.32
N ALA A 319 -3.62 -1.37 -35.48
CA ALA A 319 -3.93 -2.35 -36.52
C ALA A 319 -3.52 -3.76 -36.13
N ARG A 320 -2.35 -3.92 -35.46
CA ARG A 320 -1.90 -5.20 -34.93
C ARG A 320 -2.79 -5.66 -33.78
N MET A 321 -3.15 -4.76 -32.84
CA MET A 321 -4.09 -5.07 -31.75
C MET A 321 -5.41 -5.62 -32.30
N ARG A 322 -5.96 -5.01 -33.36
CA ARG A 322 -7.18 -5.51 -34.01
C ARG A 322 -7.00 -6.93 -34.52
N ARG A 323 -5.92 -7.24 -35.26
CA ARG A 323 -5.67 -8.61 -35.74
C ARG A 323 -5.53 -9.63 -34.59
N ILE A 324 -4.94 -9.23 -33.47
CA ILE A 324 -4.87 -10.09 -32.28
C ILE A 324 -6.27 -10.37 -31.75
N LEU A 325 -7.12 -9.36 -31.62
CA LEU A 325 -8.51 -9.52 -31.15
C LEU A 325 -9.35 -10.34 -32.11
N GLU A 326 -9.20 -10.19 -33.44
CA GLU A 326 -9.84 -11.04 -34.45
C GLU A 326 -9.49 -12.52 -34.21
N TRP A 327 -8.24 -12.83 -33.93
CA TRP A 327 -7.83 -14.19 -33.58
C TRP A 327 -8.37 -14.64 -32.22
N VAL A 328 -8.32 -13.81 -31.16
CA VAL A 328 -8.86 -14.13 -29.84
C VAL A 328 -10.35 -14.47 -29.92
N ALA A 329 -11.13 -13.74 -30.74
CA ALA A 329 -12.55 -13.99 -30.96
C ALA A 329 -12.84 -15.38 -31.55
N THR A 330 -11.87 -16.00 -32.24
CA THR A 330 -11.97 -17.40 -32.68
C THR A 330 -11.76 -18.42 -31.58
N GLN A 331 -11.20 -18.00 -30.44
CA GLN A 331 -10.83 -18.88 -29.31
C GLN A 331 -11.82 -18.79 -28.14
N ILE A 332 -12.36 -17.61 -27.88
CA ILE A 332 -13.28 -17.33 -26.77
C ILE A 332 -14.29 -16.24 -27.21
N PRO A 333 -15.57 -16.30 -26.78
CA PRO A 333 -16.53 -15.23 -27.05
C PRO A 333 -16.01 -13.88 -26.51
N GLY A 334 -16.06 -12.83 -27.34
CA GLY A 334 -15.51 -11.52 -26.99
C GLY A 334 -16.18 -10.88 -25.78
N ASP A 335 -17.48 -11.15 -25.54
CA ASP A 335 -18.22 -10.66 -24.35
C ASP A 335 -17.75 -11.27 -23.02
N ARG A 336 -16.75 -12.16 -23.07
CA ARG A 336 -16.06 -12.78 -21.92
C ARG A 336 -14.67 -12.20 -21.70
N VAL A 337 -14.24 -11.21 -22.48
CA VAL A 337 -12.89 -10.68 -22.49
C VAL A 337 -12.88 -9.19 -22.27
N LEU A 338 -12.07 -8.75 -21.28
CA LEU A 338 -11.71 -7.35 -21.08
C LEU A 338 -10.34 -7.08 -21.72
N VAL A 339 -10.29 -6.11 -22.61
CA VAL A 339 -9.06 -5.67 -23.28
C VAL A 339 -8.47 -4.49 -22.51
N PHE A 340 -7.35 -4.73 -21.86
CA PHE A 340 -6.57 -3.70 -21.18
C PHE A 340 -5.53 -3.10 -22.13
N LEU A 341 -5.46 -1.77 -22.20
CA LEU A 341 -4.64 -1.02 -23.16
C LEU A 341 -3.60 -0.14 -22.43
N PRO A 342 -2.47 -0.71 -21.94
CA PRO A 342 -1.37 0.11 -21.44
C PRO A 342 -0.63 0.79 -22.59
N ALA A 343 -0.13 2.01 -22.37
CA ALA A 343 0.65 2.80 -23.32
C ALA A 343 -0.02 2.98 -24.70
N TRP A 344 -1.34 3.10 -24.72
CA TRP A 344 -2.13 3.41 -25.92
C TRP A 344 -1.90 4.85 -26.39
N ASP A 345 -1.53 5.72 -25.48
CA ASP A 345 -1.23 7.14 -25.66
C ASP A 345 0.24 7.41 -26.02
N GLY A 346 1.02 6.34 -26.25
CA GLY A 346 2.39 6.42 -26.72
C GLY A 346 3.42 5.91 -25.73
N ARG A 347 4.55 6.59 -25.66
CA ARG A 347 5.66 6.22 -24.79
C ARG A 347 5.22 6.24 -23.34
N TYR A 348 5.26 5.08 -22.72
CA TYR A 348 4.81 4.84 -21.35
C TYR A 348 5.39 5.85 -20.37
N TYR A 349 4.58 6.44 -19.51
CA TYR A 349 4.87 7.57 -18.61
C TYR A 349 5.36 8.86 -19.30
N TRP A 350 5.94 8.79 -20.48
CA TRP A 350 6.52 9.96 -21.14
C TRP A 350 5.44 10.97 -21.57
N ASN A 351 4.29 10.48 -22.05
CA ASN A 351 3.18 11.30 -22.53
C ASN A 351 2.18 11.68 -21.42
N TYR A 352 2.36 11.16 -20.20
CA TYR A 352 1.48 11.53 -19.09
C TYR A 352 1.67 13.02 -18.74
N PRO A 353 0.60 13.82 -18.60
CA PRO A 353 -0.80 13.44 -18.50
C PRO A 353 -1.65 13.85 -19.73
N LEU A 354 -1.16 13.71 -20.94
CA LEU A 354 -1.86 14.15 -22.15
C LEU A 354 -3.02 13.20 -22.53
N TYR A 355 -2.79 11.89 -22.46
CA TYR A 355 -3.75 10.81 -22.74
C TYR A 355 -4.48 11.00 -24.08
N GLU A 356 -3.70 11.06 -25.16
CA GLU A 356 -4.16 11.15 -26.53
C GLU A 356 -3.60 9.97 -27.34
N PRO A 357 -4.39 9.31 -28.22
CA PRO A 357 -3.87 8.19 -29.00
C PRO A 357 -2.64 8.59 -29.82
N ASP A 358 -1.51 7.90 -29.59
CA ASP A 358 -0.24 8.25 -30.22
C ASP A 358 -0.31 8.08 -31.76
N PRO A 359 0.10 9.09 -32.55
CA PRO A 359 0.11 9.02 -34.00
C PRO A 359 0.90 7.83 -34.58
N ARG A 360 1.97 7.40 -33.88
CA ARG A 360 2.81 6.26 -34.30
C ARG A 360 2.11 4.92 -34.13
N LEU A 361 1.11 4.84 -33.25
CA LEU A 361 0.25 3.66 -33.07
C LEU A 361 -0.95 3.64 -34.02
N GLY A 362 -1.19 4.74 -34.74
CA GLY A 362 -2.33 4.91 -35.65
C GLY A 362 -3.21 6.11 -35.31
N GLY A 363 -2.90 6.87 -34.28
CA GLY A 363 -3.59 8.09 -33.88
C GLY A 363 -5.06 7.88 -33.50
N ALA A 364 -5.79 8.98 -33.37
CA ALA A 364 -7.21 8.96 -32.98
C ALA A 364 -8.10 8.11 -33.91
N ALA A 365 -7.88 8.16 -35.20
CA ALA A 365 -8.66 7.38 -36.18
C ALA A 365 -8.40 5.87 -36.03
N GLY A 366 -7.13 5.45 -35.85
CA GLY A 366 -6.76 4.06 -35.62
C GLY A 366 -7.33 3.52 -34.33
N PHE A 367 -7.25 4.31 -33.26
CA PHE A 367 -7.79 3.95 -31.94
C PHE A 367 -9.32 3.78 -31.99
N LYS A 368 -10.02 4.72 -32.61
CA LYS A 368 -11.48 4.61 -32.81
C LYS A 368 -11.86 3.37 -33.62
N THR A 369 -11.08 3.05 -34.68
CA THR A 369 -11.29 1.86 -35.48
C THR A 369 -11.06 0.57 -34.69
N LEU A 370 -10.02 0.52 -33.85
CA LEU A 370 -9.74 -0.62 -32.97
C LEU A 370 -10.93 -0.89 -32.04
N ILE A 371 -11.39 0.13 -31.32
CA ILE A 371 -12.48 -0.02 -30.33
C ILE A 371 -13.77 -0.43 -31.01
N ALA A 372 -14.16 0.25 -32.12
CA ALA A 372 -15.37 -0.08 -32.85
C ALA A 372 -15.36 -1.52 -33.41
N ALA A 373 -14.22 -1.96 -33.97
CA ALA A 373 -14.08 -3.33 -34.46
C ALA A 373 -14.14 -4.36 -33.32
N GLY A 374 -13.51 -4.07 -32.20
CA GLY A 374 -13.55 -4.92 -31.03
C GLY A 374 -14.94 -5.02 -30.38
N HIS A 375 -15.68 -3.93 -30.29
CA HIS A 375 -17.09 -3.94 -29.87
C HIS A 375 -17.96 -4.81 -30.81
N GLY A 376 -17.70 -4.73 -32.12
CA GLY A 376 -18.35 -5.61 -33.09
C GLY A 376 -18.11 -7.11 -32.87
N LEU A 377 -17.01 -7.45 -32.19
CA LEU A 377 -16.67 -8.81 -31.77
C LEU A 377 -17.09 -9.12 -30.30
N GLY A 378 -17.66 -8.15 -29.60
CA GLY A 378 -18.14 -8.28 -28.22
C GLY A 378 -17.17 -7.87 -27.12
N PHE A 379 -15.93 -7.52 -27.44
CA PHE A 379 -14.92 -7.13 -26.46
C PHE A 379 -15.29 -5.86 -25.68
N ARG A 380 -14.72 -5.71 -24.48
CA ARG A 380 -14.76 -4.49 -23.65
C ARG A 380 -13.38 -3.89 -23.53
N PHE A 381 -13.27 -2.57 -23.51
CA PHE A 381 -12.00 -1.85 -23.58
C PHE A 381 -11.74 -1.00 -22.35
N MET A 382 -10.50 -1.07 -21.85
CA MET A 382 -10.00 -0.39 -20.66
C MET A 382 -8.67 0.30 -20.95
N PRO A 383 -8.66 1.56 -21.42
CA PRO A 383 -7.44 2.35 -21.54
C PRO A 383 -6.85 2.67 -20.17
N MET A 384 -5.51 2.79 -20.12
CA MET A 384 -4.74 3.08 -18.92
C MET A 384 -4.48 4.58 -18.74
N PHE A 385 -4.55 5.04 -17.50
CA PHE A 385 -4.23 6.41 -17.06
C PHE A 385 -3.37 6.33 -15.82
N GLY A 386 -2.30 7.14 -15.71
CA GLY A 386 -1.51 7.24 -14.50
C GLY A 386 -2.24 8.09 -13.46
N SER A 387 -2.63 7.51 -12.34
CA SER A 387 -3.33 8.26 -11.29
C SER A 387 -2.42 9.29 -10.61
N ASP A 388 -1.14 8.95 -10.47
CA ASP A 388 -0.18 9.70 -9.68
C ASP A 388 1.08 10.09 -10.46
N ALA A 389 1.01 10.13 -11.79
CA ALA A 389 2.18 10.37 -12.64
C ALA A 389 1.98 11.51 -13.64
N ALA A 390 2.97 12.37 -13.76
CA ALA A 390 3.04 13.39 -14.79
C ALA A 390 4.51 13.62 -15.22
N ASN A 391 4.73 13.97 -16.48
CA ASN A 391 6.04 14.26 -17.00
C ASN A 391 6.38 15.75 -16.85
N ASP A 392 7.43 16.06 -16.11
CA ASP A 392 7.92 17.42 -15.88
C ASP A 392 8.47 18.12 -17.15
N HIS A 393 8.73 17.36 -18.22
CA HIS A 393 9.19 17.93 -19.49
C HIS A 393 8.06 18.43 -20.40
N LEU A 394 6.80 18.14 -20.04
CA LEU A 394 5.65 18.59 -20.81
C LEU A 394 5.19 20.01 -20.41
N PRO A 395 4.54 20.76 -21.33
CA PRO A 395 4.02 22.10 -21.03
C PRO A 395 3.00 22.17 -19.88
N THR A 396 2.37 21.04 -19.54
CA THR A 396 1.41 20.92 -18.43
C THR A 396 2.05 21.10 -17.06
N ARG A 397 3.38 20.99 -16.95
CA ARG A 397 4.13 21.03 -15.67
C ARG A 397 3.84 22.25 -14.79
N GLU A 398 3.68 23.42 -15.39
CA GLU A 398 3.45 24.66 -14.64
C GLU A 398 2.02 24.74 -14.12
N ARG A 399 1.06 24.31 -14.94
CA ARG A 399 -0.35 24.28 -14.58
C ARG A 399 -0.66 23.32 -13.44
N LEU A 400 0.10 22.24 -13.32
CA LEU A 400 -0.11 21.15 -12.36
C LEU A 400 0.95 21.14 -11.24
N ALA A 401 1.73 22.22 -11.11
CA ALA A 401 2.86 22.28 -10.17
C ALA A 401 2.41 22.20 -8.69
N ASP A 402 1.25 22.72 -8.36
CA ASP A 402 0.66 22.70 -7.02
C ASP A 402 0.27 21.30 -6.55
N ALA A 403 0.04 20.38 -7.49
CA ALA A 403 -0.36 19.00 -7.21
C ALA A 403 0.81 18.01 -7.11
N ARG A 404 2.05 18.46 -7.27
CA ARG A 404 3.23 17.60 -7.03
C ARG A 404 3.31 17.25 -5.57
N THR A 405 3.37 15.97 -5.28
CA THR A 405 3.37 15.48 -3.90
C THR A 405 4.60 15.94 -3.14
N VAL A 406 4.37 16.54 -1.99
CA VAL A 406 5.38 16.95 -1.02
C VAL A 406 5.20 16.12 0.24
N LEU A 407 6.23 15.35 0.59
CA LEU A 407 6.23 14.50 1.78
C LEU A 407 6.16 15.34 3.07
N THR A 408 5.91 14.67 4.17
CA THR A 408 5.73 15.32 5.48
C THR A 408 6.98 16.04 5.99
N ASP A 409 8.17 15.70 5.50
CA ASP A 409 9.44 16.38 5.80
C ASP A 409 9.74 17.59 4.87
N GLY A 410 8.91 17.78 3.85
CA GLY A 410 9.05 18.86 2.88
C GLY A 410 9.73 18.47 1.58
N ASP A 411 10.20 17.23 1.47
CA ASP A 411 10.86 16.75 0.26
C ASP A 411 9.84 16.42 -0.86
N PRO A 412 10.16 16.71 -2.13
CA PRO A 412 9.31 16.29 -3.24
C PRO A 412 9.35 14.77 -3.41
N PHE A 413 8.19 14.16 -3.61
CA PHE A 413 8.08 12.75 -3.91
C PHE A 413 8.06 12.52 -5.42
N ARG A 414 8.88 11.58 -5.90
CA ARG A 414 9.05 11.29 -7.33
C ARG A 414 9.02 9.79 -7.60
N LEU A 415 8.54 9.43 -8.77
CA LEU A 415 8.65 8.07 -9.29
C LEU A 415 10.08 7.83 -9.78
N ASN A 416 10.91 7.23 -8.94
CA ASN A 416 12.33 6.97 -9.22
C ASN A 416 12.62 5.50 -9.53
N TRP A 417 11.63 4.72 -9.89
CA TRP A 417 11.81 3.30 -10.18
C TRP A 417 11.99 3.02 -11.68
N VAL A 418 11.83 4.02 -12.51
CA VAL A 418 11.94 3.90 -13.95
C VAL A 418 13.36 4.25 -14.39
N ASP A 419 13.93 3.35 -15.17
CA ASP A 419 15.19 3.49 -15.89
C ASP A 419 14.85 3.60 -17.37
N TRP A 420 14.77 4.83 -17.85
CA TRP A 420 14.17 5.16 -19.16
C TRP A 420 15.00 4.73 -20.36
N ASP A 421 16.29 4.60 -20.19
CA ASP A 421 17.23 4.24 -21.25
C ASP A 421 18.02 2.97 -20.96
N ASN A 422 17.70 2.29 -19.85
CA ASN A 422 18.33 1.06 -19.41
C ASN A 422 19.82 1.20 -19.07
N ASP A 423 20.23 2.35 -18.59
CA ASP A 423 21.60 2.63 -18.12
C ASP A 423 21.82 2.25 -16.66
N ARG A 424 20.79 1.71 -16.00
CA ARG A 424 20.71 1.33 -14.57
C ARG A 424 20.70 2.53 -13.62
N ARG A 425 20.31 3.68 -14.12
CA ARG A 425 20.09 4.88 -13.35
C ARG A 425 18.63 5.32 -13.44
N ASN A 426 17.97 5.47 -12.29
CA ASN A 426 16.59 5.92 -12.25
C ASN A 426 16.51 7.44 -12.42
N GLU A 427 15.80 7.91 -13.43
CA GLU A 427 15.54 9.33 -13.65
C GLU A 427 14.36 9.82 -12.81
N GLY A 428 14.59 10.85 -12.04
CA GLY A 428 13.58 11.41 -11.14
C GLY A 428 12.71 12.51 -11.76
N TRP A 429 12.47 12.55 -13.06
CA TRP A 429 11.73 13.62 -13.72
C TRP A 429 10.21 13.46 -13.72
N SER A 430 9.70 12.34 -13.24
CA SER A 430 8.26 12.13 -13.05
C SER A 430 7.89 12.40 -11.58
N PRO A 431 7.33 13.58 -11.24
CA PRO A 431 6.79 13.82 -9.92
C PRO A 431 5.61 12.88 -9.64
N PHE A 432 5.47 12.50 -8.39
CA PHE A 432 4.27 11.83 -7.92
C PHE A 432 3.19 12.88 -7.70
N MET A 433 2.02 12.69 -8.33
CA MET A 433 0.93 13.66 -8.30
C MET A 433 -0.08 13.32 -7.22
N ASN A 434 -0.68 14.33 -6.61
CA ASN A 434 -1.62 14.16 -5.50
C ASN A 434 -3.07 14.38 -5.92
N LEU A 435 -3.88 13.34 -5.96
CA LEU A 435 -5.32 13.41 -6.24
C LEU A 435 -6.11 14.19 -5.19
N GLY A 436 -5.58 14.35 -3.98
CA GLY A 436 -6.16 15.25 -2.97
C GLY A 436 -6.16 16.72 -3.40
N VAL A 437 -5.34 17.10 -4.40
CA VAL A 437 -5.26 18.46 -4.95
C VAL A 437 -6.20 18.60 -6.15
N ALA A 438 -7.06 19.61 -6.14
CA ALA A 438 -8.14 19.78 -7.12
C ALA A 438 -7.63 19.93 -8.56
N SER A 439 -6.53 20.67 -8.80
CA SER A 439 -5.97 20.90 -10.13
C SER A 439 -5.63 19.59 -10.86
N TRP A 440 -5.01 18.64 -10.16
CA TRP A 440 -4.69 17.32 -10.72
C TRP A 440 -5.94 16.46 -10.89
N ARG A 441 -6.77 16.37 -9.87
CA ARG A 441 -7.99 15.58 -9.90
C ARG A 441 -8.93 16.01 -11.03
N GLU A 442 -9.16 17.31 -11.21
CA GLU A 442 -9.99 17.85 -12.28
C GLU A 442 -9.39 17.61 -13.67
N TRP A 443 -8.08 17.78 -13.80
CA TRP A 443 -7.37 17.49 -15.05
C TRP A 443 -7.55 16.02 -15.45
N LEU A 444 -7.22 15.09 -14.57
CA LEU A 444 -7.30 13.65 -14.85
C LEU A 444 -8.76 13.22 -15.13
N THR A 445 -9.70 13.68 -14.31
CA THR A 445 -11.14 13.44 -14.54
C THR A 445 -11.56 13.92 -15.93
N GLY A 446 -11.11 15.09 -16.36
CA GLY A 446 -11.40 15.64 -17.68
C GLY A 446 -10.83 14.80 -18.82
N ARG A 447 -9.59 14.31 -18.66
CA ARG A 447 -8.94 13.47 -19.69
C ARG A 447 -9.60 12.09 -19.81
N ILE A 448 -9.91 11.44 -18.69
CA ILE A 448 -10.66 10.17 -18.69
C ILE A 448 -12.04 10.36 -19.33
N ALA A 449 -12.76 11.41 -18.92
CA ALA A 449 -14.09 11.71 -19.46
C ALA A 449 -14.08 11.94 -20.98
N ALA A 450 -13.07 12.65 -21.50
CA ALA A 450 -12.91 12.86 -22.94
C ALA A 450 -12.64 11.54 -23.67
N THR A 451 -11.75 10.70 -23.14
CA THR A 451 -11.45 9.39 -23.76
C THR A 451 -12.68 8.48 -23.80
N VAL A 452 -13.45 8.43 -22.70
CA VAL A 452 -14.69 7.66 -22.64
C VAL A 452 -15.70 8.17 -23.68
N ALA A 453 -15.90 9.50 -23.77
CA ALA A 453 -16.89 10.09 -24.66
C ALA A 453 -16.49 9.98 -26.14
N ASP A 454 -15.21 10.15 -26.49
CA ASP A 454 -14.73 10.21 -27.87
C ASP A 454 -14.54 8.82 -28.49
N TYR A 455 -14.25 7.80 -27.65
CA TYR A 455 -13.88 6.47 -28.11
C TYR A 455 -14.77 5.34 -27.59
N ASP A 456 -15.80 5.65 -26.77
CA ASP A 456 -16.72 4.65 -26.22
C ASP A 456 -16.01 3.57 -25.37
N ALA A 457 -15.06 3.99 -24.51
CA ALA A 457 -14.38 3.06 -23.63
C ALA A 457 -15.31 2.53 -22.53
N ASP A 458 -15.26 1.22 -22.26
CA ASP A 458 -16.13 0.53 -21.29
C ASP A 458 -15.63 0.64 -19.84
N ALA A 459 -14.33 0.88 -19.69
CA ALA A 459 -13.65 1.00 -18.42
C ALA A 459 -12.47 1.98 -18.51
N TYR A 460 -11.96 2.39 -17.37
CA TYR A 460 -10.67 3.10 -17.27
C TYR A 460 -9.83 2.46 -16.18
N PHE A 461 -8.54 2.37 -16.43
CA PHE A 461 -7.57 1.85 -15.48
C PHE A 461 -6.75 3.00 -14.89
N LEU A 462 -6.65 3.03 -13.57
CA LEU A 462 -5.83 3.97 -12.80
C LEU A 462 -4.54 3.27 -12.36
N ASP A 463 -3.46 3.58 -13.04
CA ASP A 463 -2.12 3.09 -12.70
C ASP A 463 -1.68 3.68 -11.37
N ILE A 464 -1.09 2.86 -10.50
CA ILE A 464 -0.66 3.22 -9.15
C ILE A 464 -1.82 3.72 -8.24
N ALA A 465 -3.07 3.32 -8.49
CA ALA A 465 -4.22 3.69 -7.64
C ALA A 465 -4.01 3.36 -6.14
N GLY A 466 -3.31 2.26 -5.84
CA GLY A 466 -2.91 1.93 -4.47
C GLY A 466 -1.74 2.74 -3.91
N GLY A 467 -1.21 3.68 -4.68
CA GLY A 467 -0.03 4.49 -4.34
C GLY A 467 -0.34 5.65 -3.42
N TRP A 468 -0.49 5.38 -2.13
CA TRP A 468 -0.74 6.41 -1.13
C TRP A 468 0.54 6.76 -0.35
N VAL A 469 0.79 8.06 -0.14
CA VAL A 469 1.87 8.55 0.73
C VAL A 469 1.36 9.64 1.67
N ASN A 470 1.88 9.67 2.89
CA ASN A 470 1.60 10.77 3.80
C ASN A 470 2.30 12.06 3.30
N ASN A 471 1.54 13.12 3.15
CA ASN A 471 1.97 14.33 2.45
C ASN A 471 1.48 15.61 3.16
N THR A 472 1.92 16.78 2.68
CA THR A 472 1.58 18.07 3.30
C THR A 472 0.41 18.80 2.63
N GLN A 473 -0.21 18.22 1.58
CA GLN A 473 -1.12 18.95 0.70
C GLN A 473 -2.59 18.53 0.85
N GLY A 474 -2.87 17.21 0.89
CA GLY A 474 -4.25 16.75 0.95
C GLY A 474 -4.41 15.24 0.96
N ASP A 475 -5.63 14.80 1.18
CA ASP A 475 -6.00 13.40 1.28
C ASP A 475 -6.08 12.75 -0.11
N MET A 476 -5.10 11.93 -0.44
CA MET A 476 -5.02 11.23 -1.74
C MET A 476 -6.18 10.25 -1.91
N PHE A 477 -6.54 9.50 -0.87
CA PHE A 477 -7.64 8.55 -0.91
C PHE A 477 -8.98 9.25 -1.19
N GLU A 478 -9.26 10.34 -0.47
CA GLU A 478 -10.49 11.11 -0.69
C GLU A 478 -10.52 11.72 -2.10
N GLY A 479 -9.36 12.18 -2.60
CA GLY A 479 -9.23 12.69 -3.95
C GLY A 479 -9.55 11.64 -5.02
N GLU A 480 -9.03 10.42 -4.86
CA GLU A 480 -9.33 9.30 -5.77
C GLU A 480 -10.79 8.88 -5.70
N ARG A 481 -11.34 8.79 -4.49
CA ARG A 481 -12.77 8.51 -4.28
C ARG A 481 -13.66 9.53 -4.99
N GLN A 482 -13.30 10.82 -4.94
CA GLN A 482 -14.01 11.89 -5.64
C GLN A 482 -13.90 11.76 -7.16
N LEU A 483 -12.70 11.49 -7.69
CA LEU A 483 -12.49 11.25 -9.12
C LEU A 483 -13.40 10.12 -9.63
N VAL A 484 -13.39 8.98 -8.96
CA VAL A 484 -14.22 7.82 -9.33
C VAL A 484 -15.71 8.17 -9.25
N ALA A 485 -16.14 8.87 -8.19
CA ALA A 485 -17.53 9.29 -8.03
C ALA A 485 -17.98 10.26 -9.13
N ASP A 486 -17.10 11.20 -9.53
CA ASP A 486 -17.39 12.17 -10.58
C ASP A 486 -17.54 11.49 -11.95
N LEU A 487 -16.65 10.57 -12.28
CA LEU A 487 -16.73 9.79 -13.51
C LEU A 487 -17.96 8.89 -13.55
N ARG A 488 -18.30 8.24 -12.44
CA ARG A 488 -19.51 7.39 -12.33
C ARG A 488 -20.80 8.19 -12.52
N ARG A 489 -20.89 9.43 -12.00
CA ARG A 489 -22.05 10.29 -12.24
C ARG A 489 -22.21 10.67 -13.71
N ARG A 490 -21.10 10.86 -14.44
CA ARG A 490 -21.11 11.20 -15.88
C ARG A 490 -21.36 9.97 -16.75
N PHE A 491 -20.79 8.83 -16.36
CA PHE A 491 -20.77 7.60 -17.12
C PHE A 491 -21.11 6.40 -16.20
N PRO A 492 -22.40 6.20 -15.86
CA PRO A 492 -22.80 5.19 -14.86
C PRO A 492 -22.44 3.74 -15.20
N HIS A 493 -22.19 3.45 -16.49
CA HIS A 493 -21.90 2.10 -16.99
C HIS A 493 -20.40 1.84 -17.21
N VAL A 494 -19.56 2.84 -17.01
CA VAL A 494 -18.11 2.74 -17.18
C VAL A 494 -17.45 2.27 -15.91
N LEU A 495 -16.66 1.20 -16.01
CA LEU A 495 -16.01 0.55 -14.90
C LEU A 495 -14.75 1.30 -14.46
N ALA A 496 -14.57 1.51 -13.17
CA ALA A 496 -13.30 1.90 -12.58
C ALA A 496 -12.44 0.66 -12.28
N CYS A 497 -11.16 0.72 -12.64
CA CYS A 497 -10.16 -0.28 -12.29
C CYS A 497 -8.91 0.41 -11.74
N GLY A 498 -8.24 -0.18 -10.76
CA GLY A 498 -7.02 0.36 -10.18
C GLY A 498 -5.86 -0.63 -10.21
N GLU A 499 -4.63 -0.12 -10.22
CA GLU A 499 -3.46 -0.93 -9.92
C GLU A 499 -3.21 -0.91 -8.42
N MET A 500 -2.86 -2.07 -7.85
CA MET A 500 -2.70 -2.30 -6.42
C MET A 500 -3.97 -2.01 -5.62
N SER A 501 -4.13 -2.61 -4.48
CA SER A 501 -5.33 -2.45 -3.66
C SER A 501 -4.99 -2.33 -2.19
N TYR A 502 -5.79 -1.55 -1.49
CA TYR A 502 -5.93 -1.60 -0.05
C TYR A 502 -7.42 -1.50 0.31
N ASP A 503 -7.74 -1.86 1.53
CA ASP A 503 -9.13 -2.10 1.98
C ASP A 503 -10.10 -0.94 1.69
N ALA A 504 -9.71 0.30 1.94
CA ALA A 504 -10.59 1.45 1.74
C ALA A 504 -10.97 1.67 0.26
N LEU A 505 -10.08 1.37 -0.70
CA LEU A 505 -10.35 1.51 -2.14
C LEU A 505 -11.44 0.56 -2.63
N LEU A 506 -11.64 -0.58 -1.96
CA LEU A 506 -12.67 -1.54 -2.31
C LEU A 506 -14.08 -0.94 -2.30
N GLY A 507 -14.27 0.16 -1.56
CA GLY A 507 -15.53 0.91 -1.52
C GLY A 507 -15.87 1.60 -2.83
N SER A 508 -14.88 2.01 -3.62
CA SER A 508 -15.05 2.80 -4.84
C SER A 508 -14.62 2.09 -6.13
N ILE A 509 -13.63 1.19 -6.05
CA ILE A 509 -13.06 0.48 -7.19
C ILE A 509 -13.38 -1.01 -7.10
N PRO A 510 -14.10 -1.58 -8.09
CA PRO A 510 -14.50 -2.99 -8.06
C PRO A 510 -13.52 -3.97 -8.72
N LEU A 511 -12.54 -3.50 -9.48
CA LEU A 511 -11.56 -4.34 -10.18
C LEU A 511 -10.15 -3.81 -9.95
N PHE A 512 -9.21 -4.73 -9.66
CA PHE A 512 -7.80 -4.36 -9.42
C PHE A 512 -6.84 -5.22 -10.23
N GLN A 513 -5.77 -4.59 -10.71
CA GLN A 513 -4.57 -5.29 -11.12
C GLN A 513 -3.66 -5.45 -9.90
N VAL A 514 -3.21 -6.67 -9.64
CA VAL A 514 -2.44 -6.98 -8.42
C VAL A 514 -1.15 -7.72 -8.73
N PHE A 515 -0.15 -7.48 -7.88
CA PHE A 515 1.10 -8.23 -7.94
C PHE A 515 0.90 -9.61 -7.32
N SER A 516 0.96 -10.62 -8.15
CA SER A 516 0.74 -12.01 -7.76
C SER A 516 1.73 -12.55 -6.70
N GLU A 517 2.92 -11.95 -6.57
CA GLU A 517 3.90 -12.34 -5.53
C GLU A 517 3.42 -12.06 -4.10
N ARG A 518 2.49 -11.15 -3.94
CA ARG A 518 1.92 -10.76 -2.64
C ARG A 518 0.54 -11.36 -2.40
N GLY A 519 -0.04 -11.98 -3.44
CA GLY A 519 -1.39 -12.52 -3.43
C GLY A 519 -2.46 -11.43 -3.38
N TYR A 520 -3.65 -11.77 -3.85
CA TYR A 520 -4.86 -11.00 -3.60
C TYR A 520 -5.51 -11.54 -2.32
N PRO A 521 -5.76 -10.70 -1.28
CA PRO A 521 -6.36 -11.19 -0.05
C PRO A 521 -7.71 -11.84 -0.33
N ALA A 522 -7.89 -13.12 0.04
CA ALA A 522 -9.13 -13.86 -0.22
C ALA A 522 -10.36 -13.15 0.35
N ALA A 523 -10.22 -12.47 1.50
CA ALA A 523 -11.27 -11.65 2.10
C ALA A 523 -11.74 -10.49 1.20
N PHE A 524 -10.88 -9.97 0.32
CA PHE A 524 -11.24 -8.88 -0.60
C PHE A 524 -12.19 -9.32 -1.70
N LYS A 525 -12.23 -10.61 -2.02
CA LYS A 525 -13.15 -11.19 -3.02
C LYS A 525 -14.62 -10.95 -2.69
N LYS A 526 -14.95 -10.74 -1.42
CA LYS A 526 -16.29 -10.33 -1.01
C LYS A 526 -16.70 -8.99 -1.63
N TYR A 527 -15.74 -8.11 -1.95
CA TYR A 527 -16.00 -6.72 -2.35
C TYR A 527 -15.58 -6.43 -3.79
N ALA A 528 -14.49 -7.02 -4.27
CA ALA A 528 -13.89 -6.72 -5.57
C ALA A 528 -13.31 -7.96 -6.24
N ARG A 529 -12.87 -7.82 -7.49
CA ARG A 529 -12.12 -8.85 -8.23
C ARG A 529 -10.74 -8.32 -8.59
N ALA A 530 -9.85 -9.25 -8.89
CA ALA A 530 -8.49 -8.92 -9.32
C ALA A 530 -8.10 -9.66 -10.59
N PHE A 531 -7.13 -9.12 -11.31
CA PHE A 531 -6.40 -9.78 -12.37
C PHE A 531 -4.90 -9.54 -12.20
N GLN A 532 -4.09 -10.41 -12.81
CA GLN A 532 -2.66 -10.40 -12.57
C GLN A 532 -1.93 -9.26 -13.26
N HIS A 533 -0.97 -8.71 -12.54
CA HIS A 533 0.07 -7.87 -13.09
C HIS A 533 1.22 -8.76 -13.60
N LEU A 534 1.46 -8.76 -14.89
CA LEU A 534 2.53 -9.52 -15.53
C LEU A 534 3.73 -8.60 -15.77
N SER A 535 4.82 -8.87 -15.08
CA SER A 535 5.96 -7.94 -15.05
C SER A 535 7.32 -8.62 -15.30
N HIS A 536 7.35 -9.72 -16.05
CA HIS A 536 8.62 -10.28 -16.44
C HIS A 536 9.15 -9.61 -17.70
N PRO A 537 10.42 -9.18 -17.74
CA PRO A 537 11.00 -8.58 -18.93
C PRO A 537 10.92 -9.53 -20.12
N ALA A 538 10.51 -9.03 -21.26
CA ALA A 538 10.58 -9.80 -22.50
C ALA A 538 12.04 -10.02 -22.88
N PRO A 539 12.47 -11.24 -23.23
CA PRO A 539 13.84 -11.52 -23.61
C PRO A 539 14.32 -10.59 -24.73
N GLY A 540 15.44 -9.93 -24.52
CA GLY A 540 16.11 -9.08 -25.51
C GLY A 540 15.59 -7.66 -25.65
N ARG A 541 14.60 -7.24 -24.85
CA ARG A 541 14.08 -5.84 -24.86
C ARG A 541 14.50 -5.01 -23.66
N GLY A 542 15.24 -5.60 -22.75
CA GLY A 542 16.17 -4.89 -21.87
C GLY A 542 15.58 -3.91 -20.90
N SER A 543 14.38 -4.11 -20.36
CA SER A 543 13.90 -3.24 -19.34
C SER A 543 13.37 -4.01 -18.15
N SER A 544 13.52 -3.44 -16.98
CA SER A 544 12.89 -3.91 -15.75
C SER A 544 11.39 -3.58 -15.69
N GLY A 545 10.80 -3.16 -16.81
CA GLY A 545 9.48 -2.61 -16.83
C GLY A 545 8.36 -3.59 -16.64
N VAL A 546 7.36 -3.04 -16.07
CA VAL A 546 6.02 -3.58 -15.98
C VAL A 546 5.45 -3.85 -17.38
N HIS A 547 4.69 -4.91 -17.54
CA HIS A 547 3.94 -5.22 -18.75
C HIS A 547 4.76 -5.77 -19.94
N GLU A 548 5.98 -6.16 -19.75
CA GLU A 548 6.85 -6.66 -20.82
C GLU A 548 6.82 -8.17 -20.99
N SER A 549 6.19 -8.89 -20.09
CA SER A 549 6.08 -10.35 -20.17
C SER A 549 4.76 -10.76 -20.79
N GLY A 550 4.82 -11.66 -21.79
CA GLY A 550 3.64 -12.24 -22.39
C GLY A 550 2.87 -13.18 -21.48
N PHE A 551 3.55 -13.93 -20.62
CA PHE A 551 2.97 -15.04 -19.90
C PHE A 551 3.11 -14.95 -18.37
N GLY A 552 3.91 -14.06 -17.86
CA GLY A 552 4.08 -13.87 -16.42
C GLY A 552 4.40 -15.15 -15.68
N ARG A 553 3.63 -15.45 -14.64
CA ARG A 553 3.75 -16.69 -13.87
C ARG A 553 3.08 -17.89 -14.51
N PHE A 554 2.29 -17.72 -15.55
CA PHE A 554 1.62 -18.84 -16.16
C PHE A 554 2.66 -19.80 -16.73
N ASN A 555 2.80 -20.93 -16.08
CA ASN A 555 3.49 -22.05 -16.67
C ASN A 555 2.50 -22.74 -17.62
N PRO A 556 2.73 -22.69 -18.94
CA PRO A 556 1.79 -23.27 -19.89
C PRO A 556 1.61 -24.78 -19.71
N THR A 557 2.54 -25.46 -19.06
CA THR A 557 2.44 -26.90 -18.80
C THR A 557 1.56 -27.23 -17.60
N THR A 558 1.49 -26.36 -16.60
CA THR A 558 0.68 -26.55 -15.39
C THR A 558 -0.59 -25.71 -15.38
N LEU A 559 -0.60 -24.53 -16.04
CA LEU A 559 -1.71 -23.58 -16.09
C LEU A 559 -2.36 -23.37 -14.72
N ASP A 560 -1.52 -23.23 -13.70
CA ASP A 560 -1.99 -22.99 -12.34
C ASP A 560 -2.49 -21.56 -12.24
N LEU A 561 -3.79 -21.40 -12.45
CA LEU A 561 -4.49 -20.13 -12.36
C LEU A 561 -4.80 -19.85 -10.89
N ASP A 562 -4.37 -18.70 -10.39
CA ASP A 562 -4.75 -18.26 -9.05
C ASP A 562 -6.28 -18.26 -8.93
N PRO A 563 -6.87 -18.95 -7.93
CA PRO A 563 -8.30 -19.04 -7.77
C PRO A 563 -8.97 -17.68 -7.48
N GLU A 564 -8.20 -16.72 -6.99
CA GLU A 564 -8.71 -15.41 -6.59
C GLU A 564 -8.58 -14.34 -7.69
N GLU A 565 -7.92 -14.65 -8.80
CA GLU A 565 -7.61 -13.69 -9.87
C GLU A 565 -8.23 -14.10 -11.21
N ILE A 566 -8.64 -13.12 -12.02
CA ILE A 566 -9.07 -13.36 -13.39
C ILE A 566 -7.82 -13.68 -14.23
N PRO A 567 -7.82 -14.77 -15.02
CA PRO A 567 -6.72 -15.11 -15.91
C PRO A 567 -6.35 -13.95 -16.83
N THR A 568 -5.05 -13.70 -16.99
CA THR A 568 -4.55 -12.57 -17.78
C THR A 568 -3.49 -13.02 -18.77
N ILE A 569 -3.54 -12.47 -19.98
CA ILE A 569 -2.50 -12.59 -21.00
C ILE A 569 -1.99 -11.19 -21.34
N THR A 570 -0.68 -11.00 -21.29
CA THR A 570 -0.05 -9.76 -21.77
C THR A 570 0.63 -10.02 -23.12
N VAL A 571 0.31 -9.20 -24.11
CA VAL A 571 0.86 -9.32 -25.46
C VAL A 571 1.79 -8.16 -25.73
N VAL A 572 3.07 -8.49 -25.82
CA VAL A 572 4.17 -7.59 -26.14
C VAL A 572 5.00 -8.19 -27.26
N ASP A 573 5.67 -7.35 -28.03
CA ASP A 573 6.66 -7.74 -29.05
C ASP A 573 6.18 -8.94 -29.92
N ASP A 574 6.90 -10.05 -29.88
CA ASP A 574 6.63 -11.23 -30.67
C ASP A 574 5.74 -12.29 -29.99
N THR A 575 5.14 -11.95 -28.83
CA THR A 575 4.27 -12.85 -28.06
C THR A 575 3.20 -13.50 -28.95
N PHE A 576 2.48 -12.69 -29.72
CA PHE A 576 1.42 -13.20 -30.59
C PHE A 576 1.95 -14.06 -31.75
N ASP A 577 3.11 -13.72 -32.29
CA ASP A 577 3.64 -14.41 -33.47
C ASP A 577 4.28 -15.75 -33.11
N LYS A 578 4.97 -15.83 -31.97
CA LYS A 578 5.76 -17.01 -31.56
C LYS A 578 5.07 -17.90 -30.54
N HIS A 579 4.07 -17.39 -29.79
CA HIS A 579 3.54 -18.08 -28.62
C HIS A 579 2.01 -18.21 -28.61
N ARG A 580 1.39 -18.27 -29.81
CA ARG A 580 -0.08 -18.43 -29.93
C ARG A 580 -0.60 -19.69 -29.24
N ASP A 581 0.18 -20.79 -29.28
CA ASP A 581 -0.20 -22.04 -28.64
C ASP A 581 -0.34 -21.89 -27.13
N LEU A 582 0.56 -21.11 -26.51
CA LEU A 582 0.52 -20.82 -25.08
C LEU A 582 -0.66 -19.88 -24.74
N MET A 583 -0.91 -18.88 -25.57
CA MET A 583 -2.09 -18.03 -25.42
C MET A 583 -3.38 -18.84 -25.51
N ALA A 584 -3.47 -19.75 -26.52
CA ALA A 584 -4.63 -20.64 -26.68
C ALA A 584 -4.81 -21.54 -25.46
N ALA A 585 -3.74 -22.09 -24.90
CA ALA A 585 -3.79 -22.94 -23.72
C ALA A 585 -4.32 -22.18 -22.48
N ILE A 586 -3.89 -20.93 -22.28
CA ILE A 586 -4.41 -20.07 -21.19
C ILE A 586 -5.90 -19.78 -21.44
N ILE A 587 -6.30 -19.47 -22.67
CA ILE A 587 -7.70 -19.23 -23.02
C ILE A 587 -8.57 -20.45 -22.73
N VAL A 588 -8.11 -21.64 -23.10
CA VAL A 588 -8.81 -22.92 -22.80
C VAL A 588 -9.00 -23.11 -21.31
N ALA A 589 -7.95 -22.85 -20.50
CA ALA A 589 -8.04 -22.94 -19.03
C ALA A 589 -9.00 -21.90 -18.46
N ALA A 590 -8.97 -20.67 -18.96
CA ALA A 590 -9.89 -19.61 -18.57
C ALA A 590 -11.36 -19.96 -18.91
N LYS A 591 -11.62 -20.50 -20.10
CA LYS A 591 -12.95 -21.01 -20.51
C LYS A 591 -13.44 -22.10 -19.56
N LYS A 592 -12.59 -23.11 -19.29
CA LYS A 592 -12.94 -24.20 -18.38
C LYS A 592 -13.31 -23.68 -16.99
N ARG A 593 -12.50 -22.76 -16.45
CA ARG A 593 -12.75 -22.14 -15.15
C ARG A 593 -14.08 -21.36 -15.11
N ALA A 594 -14.41 -20.65 -16.21
CA ALA A 594 -15.64 -19.86 -16.32
C ALA A 594 -16.87 -20.70 -16.74
N GLY A 595 -16.73 -22.02 -16.90
CA GLY A 595 -17.83 -22.89 -17.35
C GLY A 595 -18.29 -22.63 -18.79
N ILE A 596 -17.42 -22.06 -19.63
CA ILE A 596 -17.72 -21.81 -21.05
C ILE A 596 -17.42 -23.10 -21.83
N ALA A 597 -18.39 -23.54 -22.64
CA ALA A 597 -18.20 -24.71 -23.50
C ALA A 597 -16.99 -24.57 -24.42
N SER A 598 -16.30 -25.71 -24.67
CA SER A 598 -15.11 -25.78 -25.52
C SER A 598 -15.41 -25.45 -26.95
#